data_16aa0e922063f7e8689aa776bee5ef59
#
_entry.id   16aa0e922063f7e8689aa776bee5ef59
#
_cell.length_a   1.000
_cell.length_b   1.000
_cell.length_c   1.000
_cell.angle_alpha   90.00
_cell.angle_beta   90.00
_cell.angle_gamma   90.00
#
_symmetry.space_group_name_H-M   'P 1'
#
loop_
_entity.id
_entity.type
_entity.pdbx_description
1 polymer ?
#
loop_
_entity_poly.entity_id
_entity_poly.type
_entity_poly.pdbx_seq_one_letter_code
_entity_poly.pdbx_strand_id
1 'polypeptide(L)'
;MKVFEDFKAWSEQNEGRTEILTPAGRMTAIHKFKPGASEEKIRELSDFFSTPLPPDYIKFLRFCNGASLFEHPEYGGENFLYSAQDVIYYNEASDRKIVVANILDDQIIIDLDRWQSGDMEYLLLGESFNPAEAAGRFYSNFEIWLERFVISQGTKFWYWKTDRRSSE
;
A
#
# COMPACT_ATOMS: atom_id res chain seq x y z
N MET A 1 1.98 5.50 -10.72
CA MET A 1 0.98 4.43 -10.98
C MET A 1 1.33 3.52 -12.15
N LYS A 2 2.12 4.01 -13.13
CA LYS A 2 2.44 3.22 -14.34
C LYS A 2 3.04 1.84 -14.04
N VAL A 3 3.98 1.77 -13.11
CA VAL A 3 4.60 0.48 -12.69
C VAL A 3 3.55 -0.50 -12.15
N PHE A 4 2.63 -0.03 -11.31
CA PHE A 4 1.57 -0.88 -10.76
C PHE A 4 0.55 -1.30 -11.82
N GLU A 5 0.21 -0.41 -12.75
CA GLU A 5 -0.68 -0.71 -13.89
C GLU A 5 -0.09 -1.81 -14.79
N ASP A 6 1.19 -1.68 -15.14
CA ASP A 6 1.91 -2.67 -15.95
C ASP A 6 2.08 -4.00 -15.21
N PHE A 7 2.37 -3.95 -13.91
CA PHE A 7 2.47 -5.14 -13.06
C PHE A 7 1.14 -5.91 -12.99
N LYS A 8 0.02 -5.19 -12.77
CA LYS A 8 -1.31 -5.82 -12.77
C LYS A 8 -1.61 -6.49 -14.11
N ALA A 9 -1.39 -5.78 -15.21
CA ALA A 9 -1.62 -6.32 -16.56
C ALA A 9 -0.75 -7.56 -16.83
N TRP A 10 0.53 -7.51 -16.47
CA TRP A 10 1.44 -8.65 -16.60
C TRP A 10 1.01 -9.84 -15.75
N SER A 11 0.63 -9.59 -14.50
CA SER A 11 0.13 -10.63 -13.59
C SER A 11 -1.15 -11.28 -14.14
N GLU A 12 -2.12 -10.49 -14.61
CA GLU A 12 -3.38 -11.00 -15.16
C GLU A 12 -3.16 -11.84 -16.44
N GLN A 13 -2.20 -11.48 -17.29
CA GLN A 13 -1.80 -12.28 -18.46
C GLN A 13 -1.19 -13.64 -18.05
N ASN A 14 -0.73 -13.78 -16.82
CA ASN A 14 -0.15 -15.00 -16.25
C ASN A 14 -1.03 -15.60 -15.14
N GLU A 15 -2.35 -15.48 -15.27
CA GLU A 15 -3.33 -16.07 -14.34
C GLU A 15 -3.13 -15.62 -12.87
N GLY A 16 -2.67 -14.41 -12.64
CA GLY A 16 -2.40 -13.87 -11.32
C GLY A 16 -1.09 -14.39 -10.70
N ARG A 17 -0.16 -14.90 -11.50
CA ARG A 17 1.10 -15.50 -11.02
C ARG A 17 2.31 -14.78 -11.59
N THR A 18 3.34 -14.62 -10.79
CA THR A 18 4.64 -14.14 -11.27
C THR A 18 5.79 -14.86 -10.55
N GLU A 19 6.90 -15.04 -11.25
CA GLU A 19 8.13 -15.54 -10.62
C GLU A 19 8.85 -14.39 -9.93
N ILE A 20 9.21 -14.58 -8.67
CA ILE A 20 9.97 -13.61 -7.87
C ILE A 20 11.21 -14.26 -7.24
N LEU A 21 12.16 -13.42 -6.88
CA LEU A 21 13.35 -13.84 -6.11
C LEU A 21 13.14 -13.48 -4.63
N THR A 22 13.38 -14.46 -3.79
CA THR A 22 13.34 -14.31 -2.33
C THR A 22 14.69 -14.72 -1.74
N PRO A 23 14.97 -14.42 -0.46
CA PRO A 23 16.17 -14.97 0.20
C PRO A 23 16.27 -16.50 0.20
N ALA A 24 15.13 -17.19 0.09
CA ALA A 24 15.06 -18.66 -0.02
C ALA A 24 15.20 -19.17 -1.47
N GLY A 25 15.34 -18.28 -2.45
CA GLY A 25 15.45 -18.61 -3.87
C GLY A 25 14.24 -18.15 -4.69
N ARG A 26 14.06 -18.77 -5.86
CA ARG A 26 12.94 -18.43 -6.75
C ARG A 26 11.62 -19.02 -6.22
N MET A 27 10.57 -18.22 -6.27
CA MET A 27 9.22 -18.59 -5.85
C MET A 27 8.18 -18.08 -6.86
N THR A 28 7.15 -18.87 -7.13
CA THR A 28 5.95 -18.38 -7.81
C THR A 28 5.07 -17.65 -6.80
N ALA A 29 4.85 -16.36 -7.00
CA ALA A 29 3.96 -15.56 -6.18
C ALA A 29 2.57 -15.44 -6.80
N ILE A 30 1.54 -15.38 -5.96
CA ILE A 30 0.13 -15.18 -6.38
C ILE A 30 -0.30 -13.76 -6.06
N HIS A 31 -1.07 -13.18 -6.99
CA HIS A 31 -1.63 -11.83 -6.88
C HIS A 31 -3.12 -11.87 -7.15
N LYS A 32 -3.90 -11.16 -6.35
CA LYS A 32 -5.35 -11.02 -6.51
C LYS A 32 -5.70 -9.55 -6.49
N PHE A 33 -6.35 -9.07 -7.53
CA PHE A 33 -6.75 -7.69 -7.69
C PHE A 33 -8.26 -7.57 -7.66
N LYS A 34 -8.79 -6.61 -6.90
CA LYS A 34 -10.21 -6.26 -6.97
C LYS A 34 -10.43 -5.28 -8.14
N PRO A 35 -11.60 -5.30 -8.80
CA PRO A 35 -11.97 -4.25 -9.75
C PRO A 35 -11.89 -2.85 -9.12
N GLY A 36 -11.71 -1.82 -9.95
CA GLY A 36 -11.67 -0.45 -9.47
C GLY A 36 -12.93 -0.04 -8.70
N ALA A 37 -12.78 0.86 -7.72
CA ALA A 37 -13.89 1.41 -6.97
C ALA A 37 -14.77 2.31 -7.85
N SER A 38 -16.09 2.25 -7.64
CA SER A 38 -17.01 3.24 -8.23
C SER A 38 -16.81 4.62 -7.58
N GLU A 39 -17.22 5.67 -8.28
CA GLU A 39 -17.18 7.03 -7.74
C GLU A 39 -18.04 7.19 -6.47
N GLU A 40 -19.09 6.38 -6.34
CA GLU A 40 -19.93 6.31 -5.13
C GLU A 40 -19.12 5.81 -3.93
N LYS A 41 -18.37 4.71 -4.08
CA LYS A 41 -17.51 4.16 -3.02
C LYS A 41 -16.37 5.11 -2.61
N ILE A 42 -15.79 5.80 -3.59
CA ILE A 42 -14.75 6.80 -3.33
C ILE A 42 -15.32 7.98 -2.55
N ARG A 43 -16.53 8.42 -2.92
CA ARG A 43 -17.25 9.50 -2.21
C ARG A 43 -17.58 9.06 -0.78
N GLU A 44 -18.15 7.87 -0.60
CA GLU A 44 -18.44 7.29 0.72
C GLU A 44 -17.21 7.31 1.63
N LEU A 45 -16.04 6.89 1.10
CA LEU A 45 -14.78 6.90 1.84
C LEU A 45 -14.34 8.33 2.21
N SER A 46 -14.45 9.29 1.30
CA SER A 46 -14.08 10.68 1.57
C SER A 46 -15.04 11.33 2.57
N ASP A 47 -16.34 11.04 2.47
CA ASP A 47 -17.37 11.55 3.37
C ASP A 47 -17.19 10.96 4.78
N PHE A 48 -16.81 9.68 4.88
CA PHE A 48 -16.54 9.02 6.16
C PHE A 48 -15.49 9.76 7.00
N PHE A 49 -14.39 10.20 6.37
CA PHE A 49 -13.35 10.96 7.07
C PHE A 49 -13.59 12.48 7.05
N SER A 50 -14.66 12.95 6.41
CA SER A 50 -14.96 14.39 6.21
C SER A 50 -13.76 15.19 5.66
N THR A 51 -12.94 14.56 4.81
CA THR A 51 -11.68 15.12 4.34
C THR A 51 -11.36 14.59 2.93
N PRO A 52 -10.93 15.45 2.00
CA PRO A 52 -10.39 14.97 0.72
C PRO A 52 -9.18 14.07 0.92
N LEU A 53 -9.14 12.97 0.19
CA LEU A 53 -8.02 12.02 0.21
C LEU A 53 -6.96 12.40 -0.84
N PRO A 54 -5.70 11.95 -0.68
CA PRO A 54 -4.64 12.21 -1.67
C PRO A 54 -5.02 11.70 -3.07
N PRO A 55 -4.78 12.49 -4.14
CA PRO A 55 -5.19 12.15 -5.49
C PRO A 55 -4.56 10.87 -6.04
N ASP A 56 -3.32 10.57 -5.66
CA ASP A 56 -2.60 9.35 -6.05
C ASP A 56 -3.24 8.12 -5.40
N TYR A 57 -3.69 8.21 -4.15
CA TYR A 57 -4.44 7.15 -3.50
C TYR A 57 -5.83 6.94 -4.13
N ILE A 58 -6.55 8.02 -4.44
CA ILE A 58 -7.82 7.95 -5.18
C ILE A 58 -7.62 7.33 -6.57
N LYS A 59 -6.54 7.68 -7.28
CA LYS A 59 -6.19 7.08 -8.56
C LYS A 59 -5.98 5.57 -8.44
N PHE A 60 -5.30 5.11 -7.38
CA PHE A 60 -5.16 3.69 -7.09
C PHE A 60 -6.52 3.02 -6.90
N LEU A 61 -7.39 3.56 -6.04
CA LEU A 61 -8.72 2.97 -5.78
C LEU A 61 -9.59 2.89 -7.04
N ARG A 62 -9.54 3.90 -7.91
CA ARG A 62 -10.25 3.88 -9.21
C ARG A 62 -9.74 2.79 -10.13
N PHE A 63 -8.46 2.52 -10.13
CA PHE A 63 -7.84 1.50 -10.95
C PHE A 63 -7.97 0.10 -10.34
N CYS A 64 -7.79 -0.02 -9.04
CA CYS A 64 -7.82 -1.26 -8.27
C CYS A 64 -8.31 -0.97 -6.85
N ASN A 65 -9.50 -1.46 -6.52
CA ASN A 65 -10.09 -1.25 -5.19
C ASN A 65 -9.58 -2.29 -4.20
N GLY A 66 -8.26 -2.32 -3.99
CA GLY A 66 -7.59 -3.26 -3.11
C GLY A 66 -7.04 -4.49 -3.82
N ALA A 67 -6.01 -5.07 -3.23
CA ALA A 67 -5.32 -6.25 -3.76
C ALA A 67 -4.67 -7.05 -2.62
N SER A 68 -4.41 -8.34 -2.86
CA SER A 68 -3.40 -9.09 -2.13
C SER A 68 -2.27 -9.45 -3.10
N LEU A 69 -1.04 -9.19 -2.68
CA LEU A 69 0.12 -9.25 -3.55
C LEU A 69 1.23 -10.15 -2.97
N PHE A 70 1.95 -10.83 -3.86
CA PHE A 70 3.10 -11.64 -3.51
C PHE A 70 2.80 -12.74 -2.47
N GLU A 71 1.61 -13.34 -2.56
CA GLU A 71 1.22 -14.45 -1.70
C GLU A 71 2.00 -15.72 -2.06
N HIS A 72 2.38 -16.48 -1.04
CA HIS A 72 2.91 -17.83 -1.27
C HIS A 72 1.77 -18.76 -1.75
N PRO A 73 2.00 -19.62 -2.76
CA PRO A 73 0.94 -20.44 -3.35
C PRO A 73 0.30 -21.45 -2.38
N GLU A 74 1.04 -21.90 -1.36
CA GLU A 74 0.55 -22.89 -0.39
C GLU A 74 0.15 -22.26 0.95
N TYR A 75 0.89 -21.23 1.40
CA TYR A 75 0.72 -20.66 2.74
C TYR A 75 -0.02 -19.33 2.74
N GLY A 76 -0.35 -18.79 1.54
CA GLY A 76 -0.96 -17.47 1.42
C GLY A 76 0.04 -16.34 1.70
N GLY A 77 -0.46 -15.21 2.11
CA GLY A 77 0.37 -14.03 2.43
C GLY A 77 -0.42 -12.98 3.17
N GLU A 78 0.28 -11.98 3.67
CA GLU A 78 -0.27 -10.88 4.46
C GLU A 78 0.08 -9.50 3.86
N ASN A 79 0.19 -9.43 2.53
CA ASN A 79 0.43 -8.18 1.83
C ASN A 79 -0.88 -7.66 1.24
N PHE A 80 -1.64 -6.93 2.04
CA PHE A 80 -2.97 -6.43 1.69
C PHE A 80 -2.94 -4.94 1.41
N LEU A 81 -3.35 -4.56 0.21
CA LEU A 81 -3.77 -3.20 -0.12
C LEU A 81 -5.28 -3.13 0.13
N TYR A 82 -5.71 -2.26 1.02
CA TYR A 82 -7.11 -2.20 1.45
C TYR A 82 -8.02 -1.61 0.38
N SER A 83 -9.21 -2.18 0.24
CA SER A 83 -10.30 -1.55 -0.52
C SER A 83 -10.88 -0.37 0.25
N ALA A 84 -11.66 0.48 -0.41
CA ALA A 84 -12.36 1.58 0.25
C ALA A 84 -13.20 1.09 1.46
N GLN A 85 -13.84 -0.07 1.34
CA GLN A 85 -14.63 -0.67 2.41
C GLN A 85 -13.75 -1.20 3.54
N ASP A 86 -12.60 -1.82 3.22
CA ASP A 86 -11.65 -2.28 4.24
C ASP A 86 -11.10 -1.09 5.04
N VAL A 87 -10.81 0.04 4.38
CA VAL A 87 -10.35 1.26 5.05
C VAL A 87 -11.40 1.80 6.01
N ILE A 88 -12.68 1.84 5.62
CA ILE A 88 -13.77 2.23 6.52
C ILE A 88 -13.90 1.24 7.69
N TYR A 89 -13.70 -0.05 7.43
CA TYR A 89 -13.84 -1.10 8.45
C TYR A 89 -12.74 -1.07 9.51
N TYR A 90 -11.49 -0.76 9.10
CA TYR A 90 -10.33 -0.80 9.99
C TYR A 90 -9.98 0.54 10.64
N ASN A 91 -10.70 1.62 10.32
CA ASN A 91 -10.45 2.94 10.87
C ASN A 91 -11.75 3.55 11.44
N GLU A 92 -11.62 4.54 12.31
CA GLU A 92 -12.73 5.33 12.81
C GLU A 92 -12.90 6.62 11.99
N ALA A 93 -14.12 7.15 11.94
CA ALA A 93 -14.40 8.38 11.19
C ALA A 93 -13.63 9.61 11.70
N SER A 94 -13.22 9.58 12.96
CA SER A 94 -12.41 10.63 13.60
C SER A 94 -10.91 10.51 13.33
N ASP A 95 -10.44 9.39 12.75
CA ASP A 95 -9.02 9.17 12.55
C ASP A 95 -8.43 10.17 11.56
N ARG A 96 -7.27 10.71 11.91
CA ARG A 96 -6.45 11.55 11.04
C ARG A 96 -5.27 10.80 10.44
N LYS A 97 -4.97 9.62 10.97
CA LYS A 97 -3.96 8.66 10.51
C LYS A 97 -4.66 7.38 10.13
N ILE A 98 -4.93 7.23 8.84
CA ILE A 98 -5.75 6.13 8.31
C ILE A 98 -4.88 5.01 7.75
N VAL A 99 -5.12 3.79 8.22
CA VAL A 99 -4.44 2.59 7.71
C VAL A 99 -5.02 2.22 6.35
N VAL A 100 -4.17 2.13 5.33
CA VAL A 100 -4.59 1.84 3.94
C VAL A 100 -3.99 0.57 3.37
N ALA A 101 -2.98 0.00 4.03
CA ALA A 101 -2.42 -1.30 3.68
C ALA A 101 -1.78 -1.96 4.90
N ASN A 102 -1.76 -3.29 4.87
CA ASN A 102 -1.00 -4.12 5.82
C ASN A 102 -0.01 -4.98 5.03
N ILE A 103 1.27 -4.86 5.36
CA ILE A 103 2.35 -5.60 4.72
C ILE A 103 3.05 -6.42 5.79
N LEU A 104 2.64 -7.68 5.93
CA LEU A 104 3.00 -8.50 7.08
C LEU A 104 2.62 -7.77 8.39
N ASP A 105 3.57 -7.48 9.25
CA ASP A 105 3.33 -6.78 10.52
C ASP A 105 3.37 -5.25 10.39
N ASP A 106 3.63 -4.70 9.21
CA ASP A 106 3.74 -3.26 9.00
C ASP A 106 2.45 -2.68 8.41
N GLN A 107 2.07 -1.51 8.89
CA GLN A 107 0.95 -0.72 8.38
C GLN A 107 1.44 0.47 7.56
N ILE A 108 0.84 0.65 6.40
CA ILE A 108 1.00 1.86 5.60
C ILE A 108 -0.17 2.78 5.93
N ILE A 109 0.17 3.97 6.39
CA ILE A 109 -0.78 4.91 6.98
C ILE A 109 -0.72 6.23 6.21
N ILE A 110 -1.86 6.77 5.82
CA ILE A 110 -1.97 8.13 5.30
C ILE A 110 -2.22 9.07 6.48
N ASP A 111 -1.35 10.07 6.65
CA ASP A 111 -1.55 11.17 7.59
C ASP A 111 -2.32 12.29 6.88
N LEU A 112 -3.61 12.40 7.18
CA LEU A 112 -4.52 13.36 6.57
C LEU A 112 -4.16 14.82 6.93
N ASP A 113 -3.60 15.05 8.12
CA ASP A 113 -3.20 16.40 8.54
C ASP A 113 -1.96 16.86 7.77
N ARG A 114 -1.00 15.98 7.54
CA ARG A 114 0.15 16.25 6.66
C ARG A 114 -0.30 16.54 5.24
N TRP A 115 -1.14 15.67 4.69
CA TRP A 115 -1.70 15.89 3.36
C TRP A 115 -2.40 17.24 3.23
N GLN A 116 -3.27 17.58 4.17
CA GLN A 116 -3.99 18.87 4.18
C GLN A 116 -3.06 20.08 4.34
N SER A 117 -1.92 19.93 5.03
CA SER A 117 -0.92 20.99 5.15
C SER A 117 -0.05 21.16 3.88
N GLY A 118 -0.26 20.33 2.85
CA GLY A 118 0.51 20.35 1.60
C GLY A 118 1.81 19.54 1.65
N ASP A 119 2.01 18.72 2.69
CA ASP A 119 3.16 17.80 2.75
C ASP A 119 2.93 16.64 1.79
N MET A 120 3.70 16.59 0.70
CA MET A 120 3.61 15.53 -0.31
C MET A 120 4.21 14.19 0.16
N GLU A 121 4.93 14.17 1.26
CA GLU A 121 5.46 12.97 1.91
C GLU A 121 4.62 12.56 3.11
N TYR A 122 3.33 12.40 2.88
CA TYR A 122 2.29 12.24 3.90
C TYR A 122 2.15 10.81 4.46
N LEU A 123 2.92 9.82 3.95
CA LEU A 123 2.85 8.47 4.50
C LEU A 123 3.59 8.34 5.83
N LEU A 124 3.03 7.48 6.67
CA LEU A 124 3.65 6.98 7.88
C LEU A 124 3.79 5.46 7.80
N LEU A 125 4.78 4.93 8.52
CA LEU A 125 4.99 3.51 8.75
C LEU A 125 4.63 3.19 10.20
N GLY A 126 3.63 2.35 10.38
CA GLY A 126 3.21 1.82 11.68
C GLY A 126 3.48 0.33 11.79
N GLU A 127 3.28 -0.22 12.97
CA GLU A 127 3.30 -1.65 13.25
C GLU A 127 1.89 -2.10 13.64
N SER A 128 1.45 -3.28 13.19
CA SER A 128 0.07 -3.77 13.37
C SER A 128 -0.37 -3.89 14.83
N PHE A 129 0.57 -3.98 15.76
CA PHE A 129 0.29 -4.10 17.20
C PHE A 129 0.38 -2.78 17.96
N ASN A 130 0.75 -1.68 17.28
CA ASN A 130 0.87 -0.36 17.87
C ASN A 130 -0.21 0.59 17.34
N PRO A 131 -0.66 1.55 18.14
CA PRO A 131 -1.57 2.58 17.67
C PRO A 131 -0.97 3.38 16.50
N ALA A 132 -1.81 3.81 15.54
CA ALA A 132 -1.38 4.62 14.41
C ALA A 132 -0.68 5.94 14.82
N GLU A 133 -0.99 6.46 16.01
CA GLU A 133 -0.32 7.63 16.60
C GLU A 133 1.17 7.43 16.85
N ALA A 134 1.61 6.18 17.09
CA ALA A 134 3.01 5.83 17.29
C ALA A 134 3.79 5.67 15.96
N ALA A 135 3.12 5.76 14.81
CA ALA A 135 3.73 5.57 13.50
C ALA A 135 4.78 6.65 13.19
N GLY A 136 5.89 6.22 12.60
CA GLY A 136 6.98 7.08 12.16
C GLY A 136 6.80 7.60 10.72
N ARG A 137 7.52 8.68 10.36
CA ARG A 137 7.52 9.20 8.99
C ARG A 137 8.11 8.18 8.01
N PHE A 138 7.42 8.01 6.88
CA PHE A 138 7.88 7.12 5.80
C PHE A 138 8.61 7.87 4.67
N TYR A 139 8.53 9.21 4.65
CA TYR A 139 9.15 10.08 3.63
C TYR A 139 8.77 9.67 2.20
N SER A 140 7.48 9.44 1.97
CA SER A 140 6.93 9.02 0.68
C SER A 140 5.47 9.45 0.54
N ASN A 141 4.94 9.40 -0.68
CA ASN A 141 3.51 9.35 -0.96
C ASN A 141 3.09 7.93 -1.37
N PHE A 142 1.81 7.72 -1.54
CA PHE A 142 1.26 6.39 -1.81
C PHE A 142 1.74 5.82 -3.16
N GLU A 143 1.76 6.64 -4.22
CA GLU A 143 2.19 6.20 -5.55
C GLU A 143 3.65 5.74 -5.57
N ILE A 144 4.56 6.55 -5.01
CA ILE A 144 5.99 6.22 -4.95
C ILE A 144 6.24 4.97 -4.11
N TRP A 145 5.57 4.87 -2.95
CA TRP A 145 5.67 3.70 -2.10
C TRP A 145 5.20 2.43 -2.83
N LEU A 146 4.02 2.46 -3.46
CA LEU A 146 3.45 1.32 -4.17
C LEU A 146 4.33 0.86 -5.33
N GLU A 147 4.86 1.79 -6.11
CA GLU A 147 5.78 1.46 -7.21
C GLU A 147 7.05 0.78 -6.71
N ARG A 148 7.66 1.30 -5.64
CA ARG A 148 8.84 0.69 -5.01
C ARG A 148 8.53 -0.69 -4.43
N PHE A 149 7.35 -0.86 -3.82
CA PHE A 149 6.91 -2.14 -3.29
C PHE A 149 6.78 -3.20 -4.38
N VAL A 150 6.21 -2.83 -5.52
CA VAL A 150 6.12 -3.71 -6.69
C VAL A 150 7.51 -4.04 -7.26
N ILE A 151 8.36 -3.03 -7.47
CA ILE A 151 9.73 -3.22 -7.99
C ILE A 151 10.58 -4.10 -7.07
N SER A 152 10.40 -3.96 -5.76
CA SER A 152 11.08 -4.80 -4.76
C SER A 152 10.45 -6.19 -4.59
N GLN A 153 9.48 -6.55 -5.44
CA GLN A 153 8.81 -7.86 -5.44
C GLN A 153 8.16 -8.21 -4.09
N GLY A 154 7.52 -7.23 -3.46
CA GLY A 154 6.85 -7.42 -2.18
C GLY A 154 7.76 -7.41 -0.96
N THR A 155 9.04 -7.13 -1.14
CA THR A 155 9.98 -7.03 -0.02
C THR A 155 9.79 -5.71 0.74
N LYS A 156 9.95 -5.74 2.05
CA LYS A 156 9.98 -4.56 2.91
C LYS A 156 11.25 -3.73 2.65
N PHE A 157 11.35 -3.09 1.50
CA PHE A 157 12.53 -2.33 1.06
C PHE A 157 12.92 -1.20 2.03
N TRP A 158 12.00 -0.74 2.84
CA TRP A 158 12.23 0.32 3.84
C TRP A 158 13.12 -0.11 5.00
N TYR A 159 13.38 -1.38 5.17
CA TYR A 159 14.36 -1.90 6.11
C TYR A 159 15.73 -2.15 5.49
N TRP A 160 15.90 -1.94 4.19
CA TRP A 160 17.20 -2.09 3.56
C TRP A 160 18.13 -1.00 4.08
N LYS A 161 19.25 -1.42 4.68
CA LYS A 161 20.27 -0.50 5.14
C LYS A 161 20.91 0.18 3.94
N THR A 162 20.85 1.50 3.88
CA THR A 162 21.72 2.25 2.99
C THR A 162 23.12 2.16 3.59
N ASP A 163 24.04 1.42 2.95
CA ASP A 163 25.45 1.54 3.23
C ASP A 163 25.86 2.99 2.96
N ARG A 164 25.86 3.82 3.99
CA ARG A 164 26.61 5.06 3.95
C ARG A 164 28.08 4.62 3.87
N ARG A 165 28.63 4.55 2.66
CA ARG A 165 30.08 4.60 2.51
C ARG A 165 30.48 5.90 3.17
N SER A 166 31.11 5.80 4.34
CA SER A 166 31.82 6.90 4.94
C SER A 166 32.80 7.39 3.90
N SER A 167 32.53 8.56 3.35
CA SER A 167 33.53 9.30 2.59
C SER A 167 34.60 9.71 3.61
N GLU A 168 35.68 8.92 3.67
CA GLU A 168 36.96 9.38 4.23
C GLU A 168 37.54 10.46 3.33
#